data_a7e48e49ebfe3a731364aff511627a08
#
_entry.id   a7e48e49ebfe3a731364aff511627a08
#
_cell.length_a   1.000
_cell.length_b   1.000
_cell.length_c   1.000
_cell.angle_alpha   90.00
_cell.angle_beta   90.00
_cell.angle_gamma   90.00
#
_symmetry.space_group_name_H-M   'P 1'
#
loop_
_entity.id
_entity.type
_entity.pdbx_description
1 polymer ?
#
loop_
_entity_poly.entity_id
_entity_poly.type
_entity_poly.pdbx_seq_one_letter_code
_entity_poly.pdbx_strand_id
1 'polypeptide(L)'
;AGYTLGGADLLRRAMGKKDPAKMAKEKAHFVEGCWKTNQIDEKTATAIFDKIEKFAGYGFNKSHSACYGHISYWTAYLKAHFPVEFLCGLMSNEANNDKIGVFIQEANRMGIEILPPNVNKSMLKFTPEETPSGKLAVRYGLAAIKNVGEGAMQILLEERERNGEFTSMEDICNRLDSKSVNKKILESLIRAGALDWTLEPRCALFERVDLALSGASQVHKDKALGQGALFDMTFEAPRVKDEPAVLEWSKEQRMGDEKDLLGAYFCGHPLDSMRGVIDAEKYTRIGLIDALESHELKQKHQIAGMVRSIIPKISKAGRKFAILTLEDFT
;
A
#
# COMPACT_ATOMS: atom_id res chain seq x y z
N ALA A 1 11.73 49.55 -6.57
CA ALA A 1 10.38 50.03 -6.45
C ALA A 1 10.01 50.44 -4.99
N GLY A 2 10.96 50.38 -4.03
CA GLY A 2 10.74 50.82 -2.66
C GLY A 2 9.85 49.91 -1.80
N TYR A 3 9.66 48.67 -2.20
CA TYR A 3 8.93 47.71 -1.38
C TYR A 3 9.65 47.38 -0.09
N THR A 4 8.89 47.25 1.01
CA THR A 4 9.36 46.57 2.20
C THR A 4 9.45 45.06 1.93
N LEU A 5 10.18 44.30 2.75
CA LEU A 5 10.23 42.82 2.63
C LEU A 5 8.84 42.19 2.67
N GLY A 6 7.94 42.68 3.54
CA GLY A 6 6.55 42.22 3.60
C GLY A 6 5.75 42.56 2.33
N GLY A 7 5.94 43.78 1.77
CA GLY A 7 5.29 44.19 0.52
C GLY A 7 5.77 43.36 -0.67
N ALA A 8 7.07 43.08 -0.76
CA ALA A 8 7.65 42.22 -1.77
C ALA A 8 7.09 40.77 -1.68
N ASP A 9 6.89 40.26 -0.47
CA ASP A 9 6.27 38.92 -0.30
C ASP A 9 4.78 38.90 -0.72
N LEU A 10 4.05 39.99 -0.51
CA LEU A 10 2.67 40.11 -1.02
C LEU A 10 2.62 40.08 -2.55
N LEU A 11 3.52 40.81 -3.21
CA LEU A 11 3.66 40.77 -4.68
C LEU A 11 4.00 39.35 -5.13
N ARG A 12 4.99 38.69 -4.53
CA ARG A 12 5.35 37.32 -4.82
C ARG A 12 4.17 36.36 -4.68
N ARG A 13 3.35 36.51 -3.63
CA ARG A 13 2.13 35.69 -3.43
C ARG A 13 1.06 35.97 -4.48
N ALA A 14 0.88 37.22 -4.91
CA ALA A 14 -0.04 37.56 -5.99
C ALA A 14 0.38 36.91 -7.31
N MET A 15 1.68 36.94 -7.61
CA MET A 15 2.27 36.23 -8.74
C MET A 15 2.00 34.72 -8.67
N GLY A 16 2.28 34.08 -7.53
CA GLY A 16 2.09 32.63 -7.35
C GLY A 16 0.64 32.17 -7.45
N LYS A 17 -0.31 33.04 -7.04
CA LYS A 17 -1.77 32.74 -7.12
C LYS A 17 -2.39 33.09 -8.47
N LYS A 18 -1.64 33.73 -9.37
CA LYS A 18 -2.10 34.18 -10.70
C LYS A 18 -3.39 35.01 -10.64
N ASP A 19 -3.47 35.94 -9.68
CA ASP A 19 -4.64 36.79 -9.42
C ASP A 19 -4.52 38.11 -10.23
N PRO A 20 -5.25 38.28 -11.36
CA PRO A 20 -5.10 39.44 -12.23
C PRO A 20 -5.45 40.76 -11.55
N ALA A 21 -6.44 40.78 -10.65
CA ALA A 21 -6.89 41.99 -9.98
C ALA A 21 -5.83 42.52 -9.02
N LYS A 22 -5.17 41.61 -8.30
CA LYS A 22 -4.05 41.97 -7.43
C LYS A 22 -2.82 42.39 -8.22
N MET A 23 -2.53 41.71 -9.34
CA MET A 23 -1.42 42.08 -10.21
C MET A 23 -1.61 43.47 -10.80
N ALA A 24 -2.80 43.87 -11.24
CA ALA A 24 -3.08 45.21 -11.74
C ALA A 24 -2.86 46.30 -10.65
N LYS A 25 -3.27 46.01 -9.40
CA LYS A 25 -3.02 46.89 -8.26
C LYS A 25 -1.54 47.08 -7.96
N GLU A 26 -0.81 45.96 -7.96
CA GLU A 26 0.63 45.95 -7.71
C GLU A 26 1.41 46.64 -8.83
N LYS A 27 0.95 46.58 -10.09
CA LYS A 27 1.57 47.31 -11.22
C LYS A 27 1.60 48.80 -10.98
N ALA A 28 0.46 49.40 -10.57
CA ALA A 28 0.41 50.83 -10.27
C ALA A 28 1.39 51.22 -9.13
N HIS A 29 1.36 50.40 -8.05
CA HIS A 29 2.26 50.62 -6.91
C HIS A 29 3.74 50.49 -7.29
N PHE A 30 4.09 49.49 -8.12
CA PHE A 30 5.42 49.25 -8.58
C PHE A 30 5.96 50.42 -9.42
N VAL A 31 5.19 50.91 -10.39
CA VAL A 31 5.56 52.02 -11.29
C VAL A 31 5.76 53.30 -10.48
N GLU A 32 4.81 53.65 -9.59
CA GLU A 32 4.93 54.81 -8.71
C GLU A 32 6.16 54.71 -7.78
N GLY A 33 6.36 53.53 -7.20
CA GLY A 33 7.52 53.28 -6.34
C GLY A 33 8.87 53.36 -7.05
N CYS A 34 8.96 52.90 -8.29
CA CYS A 34 10.14 53.03 -9.14
C CYS A 34 10.53 54.49 -9.37
N TRP A 35 9.54 55.34 -9.65
CA TRP A 35 9.79 56.77 -9.80
C TRP A 35 10.25 57.43 -8.51
N LYS A 36 9.53 57.20 -7.43
CA LYS A 36 9.84 57.80 -6.12
C LYS A 36 11.22 57.41 -5.56
N THR A 37 11.62 56.16 -5.75
CA THR A 37 12.84 55.61 -5.16
C THR A 37 14.08 55.82 -6.00
N ASN A 38 13.97 55.65 -7.31
CA ASN A 38 15.11 55.60 -8.21
C ASN A 38 14.93 56.46 -9.47
N GLN A 39 13.88 57.28 -9.56
CA GLN A 39 13.55 58.12 -10.72
C GLN A 39 13.48 57.37 -12.06
N ILE A 40 13.08 56.11 -12.00
CA ILE A 40 12.87 55.29 -13.19
C ILE A 40 11.56 55.74 -13.84
N ASP A 41 11.62 56.07 -15.13
CA ASP A 41 10.46 56.53 -15.87
C ASP A 41 9.36 55.48 -16.00
N GLU A 42 8.12 55.92 -16.16
CA GLU A 42 6.93 55.07 -16.23
C GLU A 42 7.02 54.00 -17.30
N LYS A 43 7.58 54.34 -18.50
CA LYS A 43 7.71 53.41 -19.60
C LYS A 43 8.63 52.25 -19.26
N THR A 44 9.78 52.54 -18.67
CA THR A 44 10.77 51.54 -18.23
C THR A 44 10.20 50.68 -17.09
N ALA A 45 9.61 51.33 -16.07
CA ALA A 45 9.02 50.61 -14.94
C ALA A 45 7.89 49.67 -15.38
N THR A 46 7.00 50.13 -16.27
CA THR A 46 5.94 49.34 -16.89
C THR A 46 6.50 48.15 -17.64
N ALA A 47 7.51 48.35 -18.47
CA ALA A 47 8.13 47.25 -19.24
C ALA A 47 8.78 46.21 -18.34
N ILE A 48 9.34 46.59 -17.20
CA ILE A 48 9.86 45.68 -16.19
C ILE A 48 8.71 44.87 -15.55
N PHE A 49 7.65 45.57 -15.13
CA PHE A 49 6.50 44.90 -14.52
C PHE A 49 5.79 43.94 -15.46
N ASP A 50 5.63 44.28 -16.73
CA ASP A 50 5.03 43.44 -17.76
C ASP A 50 5.83 42.11 -17.93
N LYS A 51 7.17 42.18 -17.82
CA LYS A 51 7.99 40.95 -17.78
C LYS A 51 7.73 40.11 -16.52
N ILE A 52 7.58 40.78 -15.37
CA ILE A 52 7.23 40.11 -14.08
C ILE A 52 5.88 39.47 -14.22
N GLU A 53 4.87 40.14 -14.74
CA GLU A 53 3.51 39.62 -14.94
C GLU A 53 3.49 38.45 -15.93
N LYS A 54 4.22 38.55 -17.03
CA LYS A 54 4.38 37.44 -17.98
C LYS A 54 5.04 36.23 -17.32
N PHE A 55 6.08 36.45 -16.53
CA PHE A 55 6.72 35.38 -15.75
C PHE A 55 5.73 34.76 -14.75
N ALA A 56 4.93 35.56 -14.03
CA ALA A 56 3.92 35.08 -13.10
C ALA A 56 2.87 34.18 -13.77
N GLY A 57 2.52 34.48 -15.03
CA GLY A 57 1.58 33.66 -15.82
C GLY A 57 2.13 32.30 -16.23
N TYR A 58 3.40 32.24 -16.60
CA TYR A 58 4.05 31.04 -17.20
C TYR A 58 5.32 30.60 -16.48
N GLY A 59 5.87 31.45 -15.61
CA GLY A 59 7.10 31.13 -14.90
C GLY A 59 6.93 30.05 -13.87
N PHE A 60 7.90 29.16 -13.82
CA PHE A 60 8.00 28.13 -12.79
C PHE A 60 9.38 28.17 -12.14
N ASN A 61 9.44 27.89 -10.85
CA ASN A 61 10.70 27.91 -10.12
C ASN A 61 11.66 26.85 -10.67
N LYS A 62 12.74 27.29 -11.34
CA LYS A 62 13.73 26.41 -11.94
C LYS A 62 14.36 25.46 -10.92
N SER A 63 14.66 25.96 -9.73
CA SER A 63 15.25 25.11 -8.67
C SER A 63 14.29 24.00 -8.25
N HIS A 64 12.99 24.31 -8.12
CA HIS A 64 11.96 23.32 -7.85
C HIS A 64 11.89 22.28 -8.99
N SER A 65 11.80 22.73 -10.24
CA SER A 65 11.79 21.84 -11.41
C SER A 65 13.02 20.94 -11.48
N ALA A 66 14.21 21.51 -11.23
CA ALA A 66 15.46 20.74 -11.25
C ALA A 66 15.47 19.66 -10.18
N CYS A 67 15.10 20.00 -8.93
CA CYS A 67 15.04 19.03 -7.83
C CYS A 67 14.06 17.90 -8.14
N TYR A 68 12.84 18.23 -8.57
CA TYR A 68 11.85 17.19 -8.91
C TYR A 68 12.23 16.40 -10.17
N GLY A 69 12.91 17.03 -11.12
CA GLY A 69 13.46 16.34 -12.28
C GLY A 69 14.48 15.27 -11.90
N HIS A 70 15.35 15.55 -10.94
CA HIS A 70 16.28 14.55 -10.40
C HIS A 70 15.54 13.40 -9.72
N ILE A 71 14.54 13.70 -8.86
CA ILE A 71 13.73 12.65 -8.19
C ILE A 71 13.01 11.78 -9.23
N SER A 72 12.41 12.40 -10.26
CA SER A 72 11.73 11.67 -11.34
C SER A 72 12.70 10.77 -12.11
N TYR A 73 13.90 11.25 -12.38
CA TYR A 73 14.94 10.44 -13.02
C TYR A 73 15.37 9.27 -12.12
N TRP A 74 15.64 9.52 -10.84
CA TRP A 74 16.06 8.46 -9.91
C TRP A 74 15.00 7.36 -9.76
N THR A 75 13.73 7.74 -9.60
CA THR A 75 12.64 6.77 -9.49
C THR A 75 12.47 5.95 -10.77
N ALA A 76 12.58 6.58 -11.95
CA ALA A 76 12.54 5.89 -13.23
C ALA A 76 13.75 4.95 -13.41
N TYR A 77 14.94 5.40 -13.05
CA TYR A 77 16.18 4.61 -13.10
C TYR A 77 16.11 3.39 -12.19
N LEU A 78 15.72 3.59 -10.92
CA LEU A 78 15.57 2.50 -9.96
C LEU A 78 14.52 1.48 -10.42
N LYS A 79 13.37 1.95 -10.91
CA LYS A 79 12.34 1.05 -11.45
C LYS A 79 12.82 0.23 -12.65
N ALA A 80 13.67 0.81 -13.53
CA ALA A 80 14.18 0.13 -14.71
C ALA A 80 15.29 -0.89 -14.40
N HIS A 81 16.18 -0.57 -13.46
CA HIS A 81 17.39 -1.37 -13.21
C HIS A 81 17.31 -2.22 -11.95
N PHE A 82 16.50 -1.84 -10.97
CA PHE A 82 16.31 -2.52 -9.67
C PHE A 82 14.81 -2.61 -9.33
N PRO A 83 14.01 -3.24 -10.21
CA PRO A 83 12.56 -3.17 -10.12
C PRO A 83 12.00 -3.84 -8.85
N VAL A 84 12.61 -4.92 -8.37
CA VAL A 84 12.16 -5.62 -7.17
C VAL A 84 12.40 -4.77 -5.92
N GLU A 85 13.60 -4.21 -5.77
CA GLU A 85 13.98 -3.34 -4.65
C GLU A 85 13.16 -2.03 -4.68
N PHE A 86 12.92 -1.49 -5.87
CA PHE A 86 12.07 -0.31 -6.06
C PHE A 86 10.65 -0.57 -5.58
N LEU A 87 10.06 -1.69 -5.96
CA LEU A 87 8.72 -2.10 -5.51
C LEU A 87 8.68 -2.34 -4.01
N CYS A 88 9.68 -3.00 -3.44
CA CYS A 88 9.79 -3.18 -1.98
C CYS A 88 9.80 -1.82 -1.26
N GLY A 89 10.59 -0.87 -1.72
CA GLY A 89 10.64 0.48 -1.16
C GLY A 89 9.32 1.22 -1.30
N LEU A 90 8.68 1.13 -2.45
CA LEU A 90 7.40 1.78 -2.75
C LEU A 90 6.29 1.23 -1.85
N MET A 91 6.12 -0.09 -1.80
CA MET A 91 5.10 -0.77 -1.01
C MET A 91 5.33 -0.59 0.49
N SER A 92 6.58 -0.57 0.95
CA SER A 92 6.94 -0.38 2.36
C SER A 92 6.61 1.01 2.92
N ASN A 93 6.46 2.01 2.06
CA ASN A 93 6.12 3.38 2.44
C ASN A 93 4.65 3.73 2.21
N GLU A 94 3.85 2.80 1.70
CA GLU A 94 2.42 3.02 1.49
C GLU A 94 1.61 2.56 2.71
N ALA A 95 0.84 3.50 3.26
CA ALA A 95 -0.01 3.25 4.43
C ALA A 95 -1.41 2.71 4.06
N ASN A 96 -1.79 2.80 2.79
CA ASN A 96 -3.12 2.41 2.32
C ASN A 96 -3.08 1.07 1.59
N ASN A 97 -3.70 0.04 2.16
CA ASN A 97 -3.77 -1.31 1.59
C ASN A 97 -4.40 -1.34 0.19
N ASP A 98 -5.36 -0.45 -0.12
CA ASP A 98 -5.96 -0.39 -1.46
C ASP A 98 -4.92 -0.06 -2.54
N LYS A 99 -3.93 0.79 -2.20
CA LYS A 99 -2.84 1.12 -3.10
C LYS A 99 -1.79 0.01 -3.21
N ILE A 100 -1.61 -0.80 -2.18
CA ILE A 100 -0.75 -1.99 -2.24
C ILE A 100 -1.23 -2.92 -3.37
N GLY A 101 -2.55 -3.10 -3.51
CA GLY A 101 -3.14 -3.85 -4.61
C GLY A 101 -2.71 -3.34 -6.00
N VAL A 102 -2.66 -2.01 -6.19
CA VAL A 102 -2.19 -1.40 -7.45
C VAL A 102 -0.72 -1.71 -7.72
N PHE A 103 0.13 -1.67 -6.68
CA PHE A 103 1.55 -2.00 -6.84
C PHE A 103 1.79 -3.49 -7.12
N ILE A 104 0.95 -4.37 -6.55
CA ILE A 104 0.96 -5.80 -6.85
C ILE A 104 0.59 -6.04 -8.33
N GLN A 105 -0.42 -5.35 -8.84
CA GLN A 105 -0.77 -5.41 -10.26
C GLN A 105 0.39 -4.96 -11.16
N GLU A 106 1.05 -3.86 -10.80
CA GLU A 106 2.22 -3.38 -11.54
C GLU A 106 3.39 -4.38 -11.48
N ALA A 107 3.64 -5.01 -10.32
CA ALA A 107 4.62 -6.08 -10.19
C ALA A 107 4.31 -7.25 -11.13
N ASN A 108 3.06 -7.70 -11.16
CA ASN A 108 2.59 -8.78 -12.04
C ASN A 108 2.78 -8.40 -13.53
N ARG A 109 2.47 -7.15 -13.91
CA ARG A 109 2.70 -6.62 -15.26
C ARG A 109 4.18 -6.65 -15.65
N MET A 110 5.07 -6.43 -14.69
CA MET A 110 6.52 -6.49 -14.86
C MET A 110 7.07 -7.93 -14.79
N GLY A 111 6.24 -8.93 -14.55
CA GLY A 111 6.65 -10.33 -14.38
C GLY A 111 7.37 -10.61 -13.05
N ILE A 112 7.15 -9.76 -12.05
CA ILE A 112 7.72 -9.89 -10.70
C ILE A 112 6.68 -10.55 -9.80
N GLU A 113 7.06 -11.67 -9.20
CA GLU A 113 6.22 -12.40 -8.26
C GLU A 113 6.15 -11.70 -6.92
N ILE A 114 4.95 -11.66 -6.32
CA ILE A 114 4.75 -11.23 -4.94
C ILE A 114 4.48 -12.48 -4.11
N LEU A 115 5.37 -12.77 -3.18
CA LEU A 115 5.25 -13.90 -2.28
C LEU A 115 4.36 -13.54 -1.09
N PRO A 116 3.46 -14.45 -0.64
CA PRO A 116 2.57 -14.20 0.49
C PRO A 116 3.34 -13.93 1.79
N PRO A 117 2.71 -13.31 2.81
CA PRO A 117 3.34 -13.17 4.11
C PRO A 117 3.64 -14.54 4.73
N ASN A 118 4.72 -14.62 5.48
CA ASN A 118 5.16 -15.83 6.18
C ASN A 118 5.90 -15.43 7.46
N VAL A 119 5.44 -15.87 8.62
CA VAL A 119 6.01 -15.49 9.91
C VAL A 119 7.51 -15.86 10.00
N ASN A 120 7.92 -16.96 9.37
CA ASN A 120 9.31 -17.41 9.41
C ASN A 120 10.23 -16.78 8.35
N LYS A 121 9.65 -16.20 7.27
CA LYS A 121 10.45 -15.62 6.16
C LYS A 121 10.32 -14.12 6.04
N SER A 122 9.11 -13.60 6.22
CA SER A 122 8.85 -12.17 6.05
C SER A 122 9.62 -11.33 7.07
N MET A 123 10.02 -10.15 6.62
CA MET A 123 10.52 -9.08 7.49
C MET A 123 9.37 -8.12 7.84
N LEU A 124 9.68 -7.09 8.60
CA LEU A 124 8.72 -6.05 8.97
C LEU A 124 8.11 -5.38 7.74
N LYS A 125 8.96 -5.02 6.78
CA LYS A 125 8.62 -4.37 5.51
C LYS A 125 8.76 -5.36 4.35
N PHE A 126 8.28 -4.95 3.17
CA PHE A 126 8.51 -5.72 1.94
C PHE A 126 10.00 -5.83 1.64
N THR A 127 10.44 -7.03 1.27
CA THR A 127 11.87 -7.33 1.01
C THR A 127 12.04 -8.16 -0.25
N PRO A 128 13.15 -7.99 -0.98
CA PRO A 128 13.52 -8.92 -2.03
C PRO A 128 13.79 -10.32 -1.44
N GLU A 129 13.31 -11.34 -2.14
CA GLU A 129 13.59 -12.75 -1.81
C GLU A 129 13.89 -13.51 -3.10
N GLU A 130 14.92 -14.33 -3.08
CA GLU A 130 15.22 -15.22 -4.20
C GLU A 130 14.32 -16.46 -4.15
N THR A 131 13.61 -16.71 -5.24
CA THR A 131 12.78 -17.89 -5.38
C THR A 131 13.63 -19.14 -5.67
N PRO A 132 13.09 -20.35 -5.49
CA PRO A 132 13.80 -21.58 -5.86
C PRO A 132 14.23 -21.66 -7.33
N SER A 133 13.60 -20.85 -8.19
CA SER A 133 13.98 -20.73 -9.61
C SER A 133 15.13 -19.76 -9.89
N GLY A 134 15.71 -19.14 -8.85
CA GLY A 134 16.79 -18.15 -8.96
C GLY A 134 16.31 -16.77 -9.42
N LYS A 135 15.01 -16.51 -9.41
CA LYS A 135 14.44 -15.18 -9.73
C LYS A 135 14.19 -14.40 -8.44
N LEU A 136 14.41 -13.08 -8.50
CA LEU A 136 14.01 -12.19 -7.41
C LEU A 136 12.50 -11.97 -7.44
N ALA A 137 11.89 -12.05 -6.27
CA ALA A 137 10.49 -11.77 -5.98
C ALA A 137 10.39 -10.77 -4.82
N VAL A 138 9.21 -10.24 -4.58
CA VAL A 138 8.93 -9.39 -3.40
C VAL A 138 8.25 -10.23 -2.35
N ARG A 139 8.84 -10.38 -1.15
CA ARG A 139 8.16 -10.97 0.01
C ARG A 139 7.26 -9.95 0.69
N TYR A 140 6.02 -10.32 0.99
CA TYR A 140 5.07 -9.45 1.69
C TYR A 140 5.53 -9.17 3.12
N GLY A 141 5.54 -7.89 3.53
CA GLY A 141 5.97 -7.45 4.86
C GLY A 141 4.89 -7.65 5.93
N LEU A 142 5.27 -8.13 7.12
CA LEU A 142 4.31 -8.44 8.19
C LEU A 142 3.57 -7.21 8.71
N ALA A 143 4.24 -6.04 8.79
CA ALA A 143 3.61 -4.81 9.25
C ALA A 143 2.57 -4.22 8.27
N ALA A 144 2.56 -4.67 7.02
CA ALA A 144 1.58 -4.25 6.03
C ALA A 144 0.26 -5.05 6.13
N ILE A 145 0.20 -6.09 6.96
CA ILE A 145 -1.03 -6.85 7.21
C ILE A 145 -1.95 -5.99 8.10
N LYS A 146 -3.19 -5.79 7.65
CA LYS A 146 -4.17 -5.01 8.40
C LYS A 146 -4.42 -5.61 9.79
N ASN A 147 -4.58 -4.77 10.79
CA ASN A 147 -4.71 -5.11 12.22
C ASN A 147 -3.45 -5.70 12.87
N VAL A 148 -2.34 -5.79 12.15
CA VAL A 148 -1.07 -6.26 12.69
C VAL A 148 -0.18 -5.05 12.92
N GLY A 149 0.14 -4.76 14.18
CA GLY A 149 0.92 -3.57 14.56
C GLY A 149 2.42 -3.76 14.32
N GLU A 150 3.09 -2.72 13.85
CA GLU A 150 4.54 -2.72 13.59
C GLU A 150 5.34 -3.15 14.83
N GLY A 151 5.01 -2.60 16.01
CA GLY A 151 5.70 -2.94 17.27
C GLY A 151 5.56 -4.41 17.68
N ALA A 152 4.40 -5.03 17.45
CA ALA A 152 4.20 -6.45 17.72
C ALA A 152 5.05 -7.32 16.78
N MET A 153 5.12 -6.94 15.51
CA MET A 153 5.93 -7.67 14.51
C MET A 153 7.42 -7.47 14.75
N GLN A 154 7.84 -6.31 15.21
CA GLN A 154 9.24 -6.11 15.60
C GLN A 154 9.67 -7.09 16.71
N ILE A 155 8.85 -7.24 17.76
CA ILE A 155 9.10 -8.19 18.86
C ILE A 155 9.13 -9.64 18.33
N LEU A 156 8.23 -10.00 17.43
CA LEU A 156 8.20 -11.33 16.80
C LEU A 156 9.46 -11.59 15.99
N LEU A 157 9.95 -10.61 15.23
CA LEU A 157 11.16 -10.74 14.43
C LEU A 157 12.40 -10.85 15.30
N GLU A 158 12.52 -10.06 16.36
CA GLU A 158 13.62 -10.12 17.33
C GLU A 158 13.67 -11.49 18.02
N GLU A 159 12.51 -12.05 18.38
CA GLU A 159 12.41 -13.38 18.97
C GLU A 159 12.83 -14.47 17.97
N ARG A 160 12.38 -14.35 16.71
CA ARG A 160 12.81 -15.27 15.64
C ARG A 160 14.31 -15.22 15.38
N GLU A 161 14.89 -14.03 15.38
CA GLU A 161 16.33 -13.84 15.17
C GLU A 161 17.15 -14.45 16.33
N ARG A 162 16.67 -14.31 17.56
CA ARG A 162 17.35 -14.80 18.78
C ARG A 162 17.27 -16.31 18.95
N ASN A 163 16.09 -16.89 18.69
CA ASN A 163 15.79 -18.28 19.05
C ASN A 163 15.41 -19.16 17.84
N GLY A 164 15.57 -18.66 16.61
CA GLY A 164 15.30 -19.40 15.38
C GLY A 164 13.81 -19.38 14.96
N GLU A 165 13.53 -20.05 13.86
CA GLU A 165 12.19 -20.15 13.28
C GLU A 165 11.17 -20.72 14.26
N PHE A 166 9.93 -20.30 14.13
CA PHE A 166 8.81 -20.87 14.88
C PHE A 166 8.42 -22.21 14.30
N THR A 167 8.09 -23.16 15.17
CA THR A 167 7.73 -24.53 14.78
C THR A 167 6.22 -24.78 14.70
N SER A 168 5.41 -23.96 15.39
CA SER A 168 3.95 -24.02 15.38
C SER A 168 3.34 -22.68 15.83
N MET A 169 2.01 -22.56 15.77
CA MET A 169 1.29 -21.43 16.35
C MET A 169 1.44 -21.39 17.88
N GLU A 170 1.43 -22.52 18.53
CA GLU A 170 1.63 -22.66 19.97
C GLU A 170 3.04 -22.21 20.39
N ASP A 171 4.05 -22.52 19.58
CA ASP A 171 5.42 -22.05 19.81
C ASP A 171 5.50 -20.51 19.76
N ILE A 172 4.81 -19.87 18.80
CA ILE A 172 4.69 -18.41 18.74
C ILE A 172 4.09 -17.88 20.06
N CYS A 173 2.98 -18.46 20.52
CA CYS A 173 2.31 -18.05 21.77
C CYS A 173 3.17 -18.27 23.01
N ASN A 174 3.92 -19.38 23.07
CA ASN A 174 4.79 -19.71 24.22
C ASN A 174 6.05 -18.86 24.31
N ARG A 175 6.54 -18.39 23.17
CA ARG A 175 7.74 -17.55 23.09
C ARG A 175 7.44 -16.07 23.22
N LEU A 176 6.23 -15.62 22.84
CA LEU A 176 5.83 -14.22 22.83
C LEU A 176 4.77 -13.95 23.91
N ASP A 177 4.89 -12.79 24.57
CA ASP A 177 3.87 -12.35 25.55
C ASP A 177 2.56 -12.00 24.83
N SER A 178 1.43 -12.41 25.38
CA SER A 178 0.08 -12.12 24.90
C SER A 178 -0.24 -10.62 24.82
N LYS A 179 0.50 -9.76 25.52
CA LYS A 179 0.42 -8.29 25.34
C LYS A 179 1.02 -7.83 24.01
N SER A 180 2.04 -8.54 23.52
CA SER A 180 2.74 -8.24 22.28
C SER A 180 2.03 -8.84 21.08
N VAL A 181 1.63 -10.12 21.18
CA VAL A 181 0.88 -10.84 20.13
C VAL A 181 -0.44 -11.32 20.70
N ASN A 182 -1.46 -10.48 20.55
CA ASN A 182 -2.81 -10.76 21.06
C ASN A 182 -3.65 -11.57 20.05
N LYS A 183 -4.85 -11.98 20.50
CA LYS A 183 -5.82 -12.75 19.71
C LYS A 183 -6.06 -12.15 18.33
N LYS A 184 -6.32 -10.84 18.24
CA LYS A 184 -6.62 -10.15 16.97
C LYS A 184 -5.45 -10.21 15.99
N ILE A 185 -4.22 -10.12 16.48
CA ILE A 185 -3.02 -10.21 15.65
C ILE A 185 -2.87 -11.64 15.11
N LEU A 186 -2.99 -12.66 15.96
CA LEU A 186 -2.92 -14.07 15.53
C LEU A 186 -3.99 -14.41 14.51
N GLU A 187 -5.25 -14.03 14.79
CA GLU A 187 -6.36 -14.22 13.85
C GLU A 187 -6.07 -13.55 12.48
N SER A 188 -5.51 -12.33 12.50
CA SER A 188 -5.16 -11.63 11.25
C SER A 188 -3.99 -12.30 10.52
N LEU A 189 -2.98 -12.79 11.22
CA LEU A 189 -1.87 -13.54 10.63
C LEU A 189 -2.35 -14.85 9.99
N ILE A 190 -3.23 -15.60 10.67
CA ILE A 190 -3.80 -16.84 10.15
C ILE A 190 -4.65 -16.57 8.89
N ARG A 191 -5.57 -15.62 8.96
CA ARG A 191 -6.45 -15.27 7.84
C ARG A 191 -5.67 -14.74 6.64
N ALA A 192 -4.57 -14.03 6.88
CA ALA A 192 -3.64 -13.56 5.85
C ALA A 192 -2.75 -14.67 5.26
N GLY A 193 -2.79 -15.89 5.78
CA GLY A 193 -1.94 -17.00 5.33
C GLY A 193 -0.49 -16.94 5.82
N ALA A 194 -0.19 -16.09 6.81
CA ALA A 194 1.18 -15.94 7.32
C ALA A 194 1.67 -17.19 8.11
N LEU A 195 0.78 -18.12 8.42
CA LEU A 195 1.07 -19.40 9.08
C LEU A 195 0.88 -20.62 8.15
N ASP A 196 0.64 -20.44 6.85
CA ASP A 196 0.44 -21.55 5.89
C ASP A 196 1.65 -22.53 5.79
N TRP A 197 2.82 -22.10 6.26
CA TRP A 197 4.01 -22.94 6.37
C TRP A 197 3.84 -24.11 7.35
N THR A 198 2.87 -24.04 8.30
CA THR A 198 2.55 -25.15 9.21
C THR A 198 1.87 -26.32 8.50
N LEU A 199 1.36 -26.10 7.30
CA LEU A 199 0.55 -27.04 6.49
C LEU A 199 -0.77 -27.44 7.15
N GLU A 200 -1.19 -26.75 8.21
CA GLU A 200 -2.48 -26.94 8.85
C GLU A 200 -3.53 -26.03 8.18
N PRO A 201 -4.81 -26.48 8.11
CA PRO A 201 -5.90 -25.63 7.63
C PRO A 201 -6.00 -24.33 8.45
N ARG A 202 -6.17 -23.19 7.78
CA ARG A 202 -6.30 -21.88 8.45
C ARG A 202 -7.48 -21.88 9.45
N CYS A 203 -8.60 -22.55 9.12
CA CYS A 203 -9.73 -22.67 10.03
C CYS A 203 -9.37 -23.43 11.31
N ALA A 204 -8.59 -24.52 11.24
CA ALA A 204 -8.16 -25.28 12.41
C ALA A 204 -7.22 -24.47 13.31
N LEU A 205 -6.28 -23.72 12.73
CA LEU A 205 -5.44 -22.78 13.48
C LEU A 205 -6.29 -21.71 14.15
N PHE A 206 -7.25 -21.14 13.43
CA PHE A 206 -8.12 -20.07 13.93
C PHE A 206 -8.98 -20.51 15.14
N GLU A 207 -9.56 -21.69 15.08
CA GLU A 207 -10.37 -22.24 16.18
C GLU A 207 -9.55 -22.49 17.45
N ARG A 208 -8.25 -22.79 17.30
CA ARG A 208 -7.36 -23.05 18.44
C ARG A 208 -6.68 -21.82 19.04
N VAL A 209 -6.88 -20.62 18.48
CA VAL A 209 -6.22 -19.39 18.98
C VAL A 209 -6.45 -19.16 20.47
N ASP A 210 -7.68 -19.28 20.95
CA ASP A 210 -8.00 -19.08 22.38
C ASP A 210 -7.32 -20.11 23.27
N LEU A 211 -7.26 -21.35 22.84
CA LEU A 211 -6.60 -22.42 23.57
C LEU A 211 -5.08 -22.21 23.63
N ALA A 212 -4.47 -21.84 22.50
CA ALA A 212 -3.03 -21.57 22.45
C ALA A 212 -2.64 -20.38 23.35
N LEU A 213 -3.40 -19.29 23.33
CA LEU A 213 -3.13 -18.12 24.18
C LEU A 213 -3.33 -18.41 25.66
N SER A 214 -4.37 -19.19 26.04
CA SER A 214 -4.62 -19.56 27.43
C SER A 214 -3.52 -20.50 27.96
N GLY A 215 -3.10 -21.48 27.16
CA GLY A 215 -1.98 -22.36 27.49
C GLY A 215 -0.66 -21.59 27.70
N ALA A 216 -0.33 -20.71 26.76
CA ALA A 216 0.86 -19.86 26.86
C ALA A 216 0.83 -18.93 28.09
N SER A 217 -0.34 -18.37 28.44
CA SER A 217 -0.49 -17.53 29.64
C SER A 217 -0.16 -18.30 30.91
N GLN A 218 -0.51 -19.60 30.98
CA GLN A 218 -0.15 -20.45 32.11
C GLN A 218 1.37 -20.69 32.17
N VAL A 219 1.99 -21.03 31.03
CA VAL A 219 3.45 -21.22 30.92
C VAL A 219 4.23 -19.97 31.34
N HIS A 220 3.77 -18.78 30.91
CA HIS A 220 4.40 -17.51 31.31
C HIS A 220 4.26 -17.24 32.82
N LYS A 221 3.12 -17.57 33.44
CA LYS A 221 2.92 -17.42 34.89
C LYS A 221 3.83 -18.37 35.68
N ASP A 222 3.93 -19.61 35.25
CA ASP A 222 4.73 -20.63 35.92
C ASP A 222 6.24 -20.26 35.85
N LYS A 223 6.71 -19.77 34.70
CA LYS A 223 8.05 -19.23 34.55
C LYS A 223 8.30 -18.01 35.45
N ALA A 224 7.34 -17.08 35.57
CA ALA A 224 7.47 -15.90 36.41
C ALA A 224 7.50 -16.22 37.91
N LEU A 225 6.86 -17.33 38.34
CA LEU A 225 6.83 -17.81 39.71
C LEU A 225 8.09 -18.65 40.09
N GLY A 226 9.00 -18.86 39.14
CA GLY A 226 10.22 -19.67 39.39
C GLY A 226 9.91 -21.15 39.57
N GLN A 227 8.68 -21.57 39.33
CA GLN A 227 8.32 -22.98 39.30
C GLN A 227 8.73 -23.53 37.94
N GLY A 228 10.00 -23.92 37.83
CA GLY A 228 10.45 -24.76 36.72
C GLY A 228 9.53 -25.96 36.66
N ALA A 229 8.93 -26.22 35.52
CA ALA A 229 7.99 -27.31 35.34
C ALA A 229 8.66 -28.62 35.84
N LEU A 230 8.11 -29.22 36.88
CA LEU A 230 8.53 -30.53 37.37
C LEU A 230 8.32 -31.62 36.32
N PHE A 231 7.64 -31.26 35.23
CA PHE A 231 7.43 -32.00 34.01
C PHE A 231 7.85 -31.13 32.83
N ASP A 232 9.14 -31.25 32.44
CA ASP A 232 9.58 -30.87 31.10
C ASP A 232 9.05 -31.90 30.08
N MET A 233 7.74 -32.13 30.18
CA MET A 233 6.97 -32.83 29.17
C MET A 233 6.57 -31.75 28.17
N THR A 234 7.27 -31.72 27.06
CA THR A 234 6.67 -31.28 25.79
C THR A 234 5.25 -31.83 25.78
N PHE A 235 4.26 -30.98 26.12
CA PHE A 235 2.89 -31.23 25.77
C PHE A 235 2.84 -31.12 24.24
N GLU A 236 3.29 -32.14 23.55
CA GLU A 236 2.67 -32.49 22.29
C GLU A 236 1.22 -32.73 22.68
N ALA A 237 0.35 -31.77 22.36
CA ALA A 237 -1.07 -32.01 22.44
C ALA A 237 -1.29 -33.37 21.78
N PRO A 238 -1.95 -34.36 22.46
CA PRO A 238 -2.10 -35.67 21.88
C PRO A 238 -2.75 -35.43 20.52
N ARG A 239 -2.01 -35.79 19.46
CA ARG A 239 -2.61 -35.86 18.11
C ARG A 239 -3.64 -36.93 18.25
N VAL A 240 -4.90 -36.53 18.50
CA VAL A 240 -6.06 -37.43 18.47
C VAL A 240 -6.12 -37.93 17.04
N LYS A 241 -5.67 -39.17 16.85
CA LYS A 241 -5.49 -39.81 15.53
C LYS A 241 -6.80 -40.00 14.75
N ASP A 242 -7.93 -39.56 15.28
CA ASP A 242 -9.25 -39.79 14.72
C ASP A 242 -10.19 -38.56 14.79
N GLU A 243 -9.67 -37.34 14.91
CA GLU A 243 -10.54 -36.18 14.64
C GLU A 243 -10.85 -36.12 13.15
N PRO A 244 -12.14 -35.96 12.76
CA PRO A 244 -12.49 -35.78 11.36
C PRO A 244 -11.65 -34.60 10.81
N ALA A 245 -11.03 -34.81 9.65
CA ALA A 245 -10.20 -33.78 9.03
C ALA A 245 -10.98 -32.47 8.98
N VAL A 246 -10.52 -31.47 9.73
CA VAL A 246 -11.15 -30.15 9.75
C VAL A 246 -11.07 -29.61 8.32
N LEU A 247 -12.24 -29.42 7.69
CA LEU A 247 -12.30 -28.90 6.35
C LEU A 247 -11.85 -27.44 6.35
N GLU A 248 -10.89 -27.12 5.50
CA GLU A 248 -10.43 -25.74 5.33
C GLU A 248 -11.58 -24.80 4.93
N TRP A 249 -11.48 -23.52 5.26
CA TRP A 249 -12.39 -22.50 4.77
C TRP A 249 -12.54 -22.55 3.25
N SER A 250 -13.70 -22.15 2.76
CA SER A 250 -13.92 -22.10 1.32
C SER A 250 -12.87 -21.20 0.65
N LYS A 251 -12.58 -21.47 -0.63
CA LYS A 251 -11.65 -20.64 -1.40
C LYS A 251 -12.10 -19.17 -1.43
N GLU A 252 -13.40 -18.94 -1.55
CA GLU A 252 -14.01 -17.61 -1.55
C GLU A 252 -13.77 -16.88 -0.24
N GLN A 253 -13.91 -17.57 0.90
CA GLN A 253 -13.64 -16.97 2.20
C GLN A 253 -12.17 -16.59 2.36
N ARG A 254 -11.25 -17.49 2.02
CA ARG A 254 -9.81 -17.21 2.08
C ARG A 254 -9.42 -16.04 1.18
N MET A 255 -9.93 -16.01 -0.06
CA MET A 255 -9.72 -14.88 -0.96
C MET A 255 -10.29 -13.56 -0.40
N GLY A 256 -11.46 -13.61 0.23
CA GLY A 256 -12.05 -12.44 0.91
C GLY A 256 -11.18 -11.92 2.05
N ASP A 257 -10.67 -12.83 2.87
CA ASP A 257 -9.78 -12.52 3.99
C ASP A 257 -8.44 -11.92 3.51
N GLU A 258 -7.82 -12.53 2.50
CA GLU A 258 -6.59 -12.01 1.88
C GLU A 258 -6.82 -10.61 1.31
N LYS A 259 -7.90 -10.40 0.56
CA LYS A 259 -8.22 -9.08 0.00
C LYS A 259 -8.43 -8.02 1.08
N ASP A 260 -9.13 -8.36 2.17
CA ASP A 260 -9.38 -7.43 3.28
C ASP A 260 -8.10 -7.09 4.05
N LEU A 261 -7.24 -8.08 4.30
CA LEU A 261 -6.05 -7.93 5.14
C LEU A 261 -4.79 -7.51 4.37
N LEU A 262 -4.66 -7.93 3.13
CA LEU A 262 -3.46 -7.73 2.30
C LEU A 262 -3.69 -6.78 1.09
N GLY A 263 -4.94 -6.48 0.76
CA GLY A 263 -5.28 -5.70 -0.43
C GLY A 263 -5.18 -6.49 -1.75
N ALA A 264 -4.81 -7.78 -1.70
CA ALA A 264 -4.65 -8.65 -2.86
C ALA A 264 -5.05 -10.09 -2.56
N TYR A 265 -5.12 -10.91 -3.62
CA TYR A 265 -5.40 -12.34 -3.55
C TYR A 265 -4.12 -13.14 -3.74
N PHE A 266 -3.89 -14.16 -2.91
CA PHE A 266 -2.74 -15.07 -3.02
C PHE A 266 -3.16 -16.51 -3.29
N CYS A 267 -4.30 -16.96 -2.78
CA CYS A 267 -4.79 -18.33 -2.97
C CYS A 267 -5.59 -18.52 -4.28
N GLY A 268 -5.73 -17.49 -5.11
CA GLY A 268 -6.44 -17.49 -6.39
C GLY A 268 -7.18 -16.18 -6.64
N HIS A 269 -7.93 -16.10 -7.73
CA HIS A 269 -8.75 -14.93 -8.06
C HIS A 269 -10.23 -15.31 -8.13
N PRO A 270 -11.18 -14.48 -7.65
CA PRO A 270 -12.61 -14.80 -7.71
C PRO A 270 -13.14 -15.13 -9.11
N LEU A 271 -12.53 -14.56 -10.15
CA LEU A 271 -12.88 -14.80 -11.54
C LEU A 271 -12.17 -16.01 -12.18
N ASP A 272 -11.37 -16.79 -11.43
CA ASP A 272 -10.63 -17.92 -11.98
C ASP A 272 -11.55 -18.95 -12.67
N SER A 273 -12.72 -19.19 -12.11
CA SER A 273 -13.73 -20.09 -12.70
C SER A 273 -14.29 -19.58 -14.04
N MET A 274 -14.24 -18.27 -14.27
CA MET A 274 -14.73 -17.61 -15.48
C MET A 274 -13.61 -17.28 -16.47
N ARG A 275 -12.35 -17.56 -16.13
CA ARG A 275 -11.18 -17.19 -16.93
C ARG A 275 -11.31 -17.67 -18.38
N GLY A 276 -11.68 -18.93 -18.60
CA GLY A 276 -11.84 -19.50 -19.93
C GLY A 276 -12.89 -18.78 -20.78
N VAL A 277 -14.00 -18.36 -20.17
CA VAL A 277 -15.06 -17.59 -20.86
C VAL A 277 -14.58 -16.17 -21.17
N ILE A 278 -13.95 -15.50 -20.19
CA ILE A 278 -13.46 -14.13 -20.36
C ILE A 278 -12.39 -14.06 -21.46
N ASP A 279 -11.47 -15.02 -21.50
CA ASP A 279 -10.42 -15.06 -22.51
C ASP A 279 -10.95 -15.44 -23.90
N ALA A 280 -11.95 -16.35 -23.97
CA ALA A 280 -12.55 -16.77 -25.24
C ALA A 280 -13.38 -15.66 -25.91
N GLU A 281 -14.10 -14.86 -25.14
CA GLU A 281 -14.98 -13.77 -25.61
C GLU A 281 -14.22 -12.46 -25.92
N LYS A 282 -12.89 -12.45 -25.75
CA LYS A 282 -12.02 -11.29 -26.04
C LYS A 282 -12.45 -9.99 -25.36
N TYR A 283 -12.88 -10.08 -24.10
CA TYR A 283 -13.16 -8.88 -23.30
C TYR A 283 -11.91 -8.01 -23.13
N THR A 284 -12.10 -6.69 -23.21
CA THR A 284 -11.03 -5.72 -22.92
C THR A 284 -10.72 -5.74 -21.42
N ARG A 285 -9.46 -5.94 -21.06
CA ARG A 285 -9.01 -5.90 -19.66
C ARG A 285 -9.16 -4.50 -19.10
N ILE A 286 -9.70 -4.37 -17.88
CA ILE A 286 -9.98 -3.06 -17.25
C ILE A 286 -8.68 -2.25 -17.11
N GLY A 287 -7.60 -2.88 -16.65
CA GLY A 287 -6.29 -2.22 -16.49
C GLY A 287 -5.61 -1.77 -17.79
N LEU A 288 -6.11 -2.21 -18.95
CA LEU A 288 -5.60 -1.74 -20.26
C LEU A 288 -6.38 -0.55 -20.82
N ILE A 289 -7.53 -0.19 -20.22
CA ILE A 289 -8.39 0.88 -20.76
C ILE A 289 -7.67 2.23 -20.77
N ASP A 290 -6.88 2.52 -19.73
CA ASP A 290 -6.12 3.78 -19.64
C ASP A 290 -4.96 3.86 -20.64
N ALA A 291 -4.53 2.72 -21.19
CA ALA A 291 -3.49 2.65 -22.21
C ALA A 291 -4.04 2.74 -23.65
N LEU A 292 -5.37 2.75 -23.82
CA LEU A 292 -5.99 2.85 -25.14
C LEU A 292 -5.79 4.24 -25.74
N GLU A 293 -5.54 4.30 -27.05
CA GLU A 293 -5.43 5.58 -27.75
C GLU A 293 -6.80 6.27 -27.90
N SER A 294 -6.79 7.59 -28.10
CA SER A 294 -8.03 8.40 -28.17
C SER A 294 -9.02 7.94 -29.24
N HIS A 295 -8.58 7.30 -30.30
CA HIS A 295 -9.45 6.73 -31.36
C HIS A 295 -10.05 5.38 -30.93
N GLU A 296 -9.34 4.56 -30.15
CA GLU A 296 -9.82 3.29 -29.60
C GLU A 296 -10.86 3.53 -28.53
N LEU A 297 -10.67 4.53 -27.64
CA LEU A 297 -11.64 4.92 -26.60
C LEU A 297 -13.02 5.32 -27.16
N LYS A 298 -13.12 5.67 -28.44
CA LYS A 298 -14.41 5.98 -29.10
C LYS A 298 -15.16 4.73 -29.56
N GLN A 299 -14.54 3.57 -29.52
CA GLN A 299 -15.17 2.30 -29.88
C GLN A 299 -15.93 1.72 -28.67
N LYS A 300 -16.85 0.78 -28.95
CA LYS A 300 -17.51 0.02 -27.89
C LYS A 300 -16.60 -1.08 -27.39
N HIS A 301 -16.28 -1.03 -26.12
CA HIS A 301 -15.51 -2.08 -25.45
C HIS A 301 -16.45 -2.96 -24.62
N GLN A 302 -16.26 -4.27 -24.71
CA GLN A 302 -16.88 -5.22 -23.79
C GLN A 302 -15.88 -5.50 -22.68
N ILE A 303 -16.30 -5.32 -21.44
CA ILE A 303 -15.50 -5.60 -20.25
C ILE A 303 -16.22 -6.65 -19.41
N ALA A 304 -15.45 -7.52 -18.78
CA ALA A 304 -15.95 -8.47 -17.81
C ALA A 304 -15.20 -8.24 -16.48
N GLY A 305 -15.94 -8.19 -15.39
CA GLY A 305 -15.36 -7.97 -14.08
C GLY A 305 -16.36 -8.24 -12.97
N MET A 306 -15.84 -8.38 -11.76
CA MET A 306 -16.64 -8.51 -10.54
C MET A 306 -17.02 -7.11 -10.01
N VAL A 307 -18.27 -6.95 -9.61
CA VAL A 307 -18.73 -5.72 -8.96
C VAL A 307 -18.23 -5.69 -7.51
N ARG A 308 -17.32 -4.78 -7.20
CA ARG A 308 -16.74 -4.62 -5.83
C ARG A 308 -17.58 -3.70 -4.97
N SER A 309 -18.10 -2.63 -5.53
CA SER A 309 -18.95 -1.70 -4.82
C SER A 309 -19.99 -1.07 -5.73
N ILE A 310 -21.12 -0.70 -5.13
CA ILE A 310 -22.20 0.01 -5.78
C ILE A 310 -22.53 1.22 -4.93
N ILE A 311 -22.31 2.43 -5.45
CA ILE A 311 -22.64 3.67 -4.76
C ILE A 311 -23.81 4.33 -5.45
N PRO A 312 -25.04 4.23 -4.92
CA PRO A 312 -26.20 4.89 -5.48
C PRO A 312 -26.08 6.41 -5.31
N LYS A 313 -26.42 7.16 -6.36
CA LYS A 313 -26.42 8.63 -6.37
C LYS A 313 -27.64 9.18 -7.08
N ILE A 314 -27.93 10.45 -6.83
CA ILE A 314 -28.98 11.21 -7.53
C ILE A 314 -28.29 12.38 -8.24
N SER A 315 -28.53 12.53 -9.54
CA SER A 315 -28.01 13.63 -10.33
C SER A 315 -28.69 14.96 -9.95
N LYS A 316 -28.09 16.07 -10.33
CA LYS A 316 -28.70 17.41 -10.14
C LYS A 316 -30.09 17.53 -10.80
N ALA A 317 -30.40 16.71 -11.81
CA ALA A 317 -31.69 16.64 -12.49
C ALA A 317 -32.67 15.61 -11.87
N GLY A 318 -32.41 15.11 -10.65
CA GLY A 318 -33.26 14.16 -9.93
C GLY A 318 -33.20 12.72 -10.45
N ARG A 319 -32.35 12.39 -11.41
CA ARG A 319 -32.22 11.02 -11.96
C ARG A 319 -31.35 10.17 -11.05
N LYS A 320 -31.84 8.97 -10.71
CA LYS A 320 -31.08 7.97 -9.96
C LYS A 320 -30.03 7.34 -10.87
N PHE A 321 -28.81 7.19 -10.38
CA PHE A 321 -27.73 6.43 -11.02
C PHE A 321 -26.85 5.77 -9.96
N ALA A 322 -25.99 4.85 -10.35
CA ALA A 322 -25.01 4.24 -9.45
C ALA A 322 -23.60 4.33 -10.06
N ILE A 323 -22.63 4.52 -9.20
CA ILE A 323 -21.22 4.34 -9.53
C ILE A 323 -20.86 2.90 -9.15
N LEU A 324 -20.37 2.14 -10.12
CA LEU A 324 -19.91 0.77 -9.93
C LEU A 324 -18.39 0.77 -9.94
N THR A 325 -17.78 0.09 -8.96
CA THR A 325 -16.37 -0.28 -9.01
C THR A 325 -16.28 -1.71 -9.49
N LEU A 326 -15.60 -1.91 -10.61
CA LEU A 326 -15.38 -3.23 -11.21
C LEU A 326 -13.92 -3.64 -11.01
N GLU A 327 -13.69 -4.91 -10.81
CA GLU A 327 -12.36 -5.53 -10.71
C GLU A 327 -12.30 -6.74 -11.64
N ASP A 328 -11.25 -6.86 -12.43
CA ASP A 328 -10.94 -8.04 -13.23
C ASP A 328 -9.61 -8.68 -12.78
N PHE A 329 -8.92 -9.39 -13.65
CA PHE A 329 -7.62 -10.01 -13.35
C PHE A 329 -6.43 -9.02 -13.37
N THR A 330 -6.69 -7.74 -13.72
CA THR A 330 -5.64 -6.70 -13.82
C THR A 330 -5.70 -5.68 -12.71
#